data_237ce0309f0fffbe197a60b730610f92
#
_entry.id   237ce0309f0fffbe197a60b730610f92
#
_cell.length_a   1.000
_cell.length_b   1.000
_cell.length_c   1.000
_cell.angle_alpha   90.00
_cell.angle_beta   90.00
_cell.angle_gamma   90.00
#
_symmetry.space_group_name_H-M   'P 1'
#
loop_
_entity.id
_entity.type
_entity.pdbx_description
1 polymer ?
#
loop_
_entity_poly.entity_id
_entity_poly.type
_entity_poly.pdbx_seq_one_letter_code
_entity_poly.pdbx_strand_id
1 'polypeptide(L)'
;QKGKTSYNIGMRRSWQDLLSRPLTKAFSEPDEKLSIGYYFMDLNAKVTHRFSDRSKIDLSLYHGKDSWDVKDDLDESKGDWYHEGDSYNKELTKAQLNWGNFNAALNWNYLFSPKLFANFTAVYSHNRSKLYSLDDDREIYPQTKKEWVWSHLEHGYTSTIYDAGYRTAFDYRPNPRHHIRFGHDYTMHLFRPQTVMQLDYMGSGSGAEMDTIRVNSTNRHVSHEWSAYAEDEIYLSDKWSLDAGFHLGLFHISDKNFFNIDPRFALKYQWSHAVSLKASFTQMTQYVHKISNSYLDLPTDYWVPTTKDLKPMRSYQIAAGIYAQPNRHWILSLEGYYKLSKHLLQYSSWLGIEPPAENWDSQVMDGKGLFYGLEADATYCTNHLTLSGSYTLSWNKRKYDEFYQDWYYDKYDNRHKLNLSLRYDFNRKVSCYAVWSYHSGNHATVPTQMAALPGLPDGGNQYPGGWWDSVSFVYAIPNNLTLPAYHRLDLDFDFHHITKHGHERIWKLSIYNAYCHLNSMYVKVDYDEETKQFTAKNRGFDPIIPSFSYTIKF
;
A
#
# COMPACT_ATOMS: atom_id res chain seq x y z
N GLN A 1 -39.47 -0.42 -9.37
CA GLN A 1 -40.20 -1.69 -9.61
C GLN A 1 -39.70 -2.72 -8.58
N LYS A 2 -40.60 -3.26 -7.74
CA LYS A 2 -40.26 -4.31 -6.78
C LYS A 2 -39.62 -5.51 -7.50
N GLY A 3 -38.42 -5.93 -7.04
CA GLY A 3 -37.69 -7.10 -7.58
C GLY A 3 -36.83 -6.87 -8.82
N LYS A 4 -36.88 -5.69 -9.46
CA LYS A 4 -36.03 -5.40 -10.65
C LYS A 4 -34.86 -4.46 -10.36
N THR A 5 -35.04 -3.59 -9.37
CA THR A 5 -33.99 -2.64 -8.98
C THR A 5 -33.61 -2.86 -7.52
N SER A 6 -32.33 -2.95 -7.24
CA SER A 6 -31.78 -2.95 -5.89
C SER A 6 -30.69 -1.89 -5.78
N TYR A 7 -30.52 -1.35 -4.58
CA TYR A 7 -29.46 -0.44 -4.26
C TYR A 7 -28.84 -0.79 -2.91
N ASN A 8 -27.55 -0.47 -2.80
CA ASN A 8 -26.78 -0.59 -1.56
C ASN A 8 -25.97 0.67 -1.42
N ILE A 9 -26.05 1.32 -0.26
CA ILE A 9 -25.25 2.51 0.05
C ILE A 9 -24.67 2.28 1.44
N GLY A 10 -23.36 2.39 1.53
CA GLY A 10 -22.61 2.29 2.78
C GLY A 10 -21.69 3.49 2.93
N MET A 11 -21.67 4.09 4.10
CA MET A 11 -20.76 5.17 4.47
C MET A 11 -20.10 4.86 5.79
N ARG A 12 -18.81 5.12 5.89
CA ARG A 12 -18.02 4.90 7.09
C ARG A 12 -17.04 6.06 7.28
N ARG A 13 -16.84 6.48 8.54
CA ARG A 13 -15.77 7.39 8.96
C ARG A 13 -15.20 6.91 10.29
N SER A 14 -13.87 6.93 10.44
CA SER A 14 -13.23 6.75 11.74
C SER A 14 -13.30 8.03 12.56
N TRP A 15 -13.21 7.91 13.86
CA TRP A 15 -13.35 9.00 14.82
C TRP A 15 -12.08 9.24 15.65
N GLN A 16 -10.96 8.64 15.26
CA GLN A 16 -9.69 8.68 16.01
C GLN A 16 -9.18 10.11 16.18
N ASP A 17 -9.30 10.97 15.17
CA ASP A 17 -8.92 12.38 15.22
C ASP A 17 -9.71 13.20 16.25
N LEU A 18 -10.96 12.81 16.54
CA LEU A 18 -11.78 13.47 17.54
C LEU A 18 -11.28 13.26 18.97
N LEU A 19 -10.54 12.18 19.21
CA LEU A 19 -9.91 11.89 20.49
C LEU A 19 -8.43 12.27 20.50
N SER A 20 -7.66 11.94 19.47
CA SER A 20 -6.21 12.14 19.46
C SER A 20 -5.84 13.63 19.53
N ARG A 21 -6.50 14.50 18.78
CA ARG A 21 -6.19 15.94 18.77
C ARG A 21 -6.40 16.63 20.13
N PRO A 22 -7.53 16.45 20.85
CA PRO A 22 -7.68 17.00 22.18
C PRO A 22 -6.71 16.42 23.19
N LEU A 23 -6.43 15.09 23.11
CA LEU A 23 -5.50 14.42 24.02
C LEU A 23 -4.08 14.92 23.82
N THR A 24 -3.56 14.96 22.61
CA THR A 24 -2.21 15.43 22.34
C THR A 24 -2.02 16.87 22.82
N LYS A 25 -2.99 17.76 22.58
CA LYS A 25 -2.97 19.13 23.09
C LYS A 25 -3.01 19.22 24.62
N ALA A 26 -3.73 18.31 25.28
CA ALA A 26 -3.86 18.32 26.74
C ALA A 26 -2.60 17.81 27.44
N PHE A 27 -1.77 17.02 26.75
CA PHE A 27 -0.52 16.48 27.26
C PHE A 27 0.72 17.21 26.73
N SER A 28 0.56 18.27 25.94
CA SER A 28 1.66 19.15 25.51
C SER A 28 2.14 20.04 26.64
N GLU A 29 3.38 20.49 26.58
CA GLU A 29 3.94 21.48 27.48
C GLU A 29 3.19 22.83 27.36
N PRO A 30 3.28 23.74 28.34
CA PRO A 30 2.57 25.02 28.33
C PRO A 30 2.91 25.92 27.13
N ASP A 31 4.12 25.86 26.65
CA ASP A 31 4.67 26.58 25.51
C ASP A 31 4.48 25.86 24.15
N GLU A 32 4.17 24.57 24.19
CA GLU A 32 3.95 23.72 23.00
C GLU A 32 2.47 23.33 22.84
N LYS A 33 2.00 23.24 21.61
CA LYS A 33 0.64 22.76 21.27
C LYS A 33 0.70 21.70 20.19
N LEU A 34 1.08 20.49 20.59
CA LEU A 34 1.08 19.34 19.70
C LEU A 34 -0.34 18.85 19.40
N SER A 35 -0.68 18.72 18.12
CA SER A 35 -1.96 18.18 17.64
C SER A 35 -1.71 17.11 16.60
N ILE A 36 -2.09 15.86 16.88
CA ILE A 36 -1.96 14.74 15.96
C ILE A 36 -3.36 14.23 15.63
N GLY A 37 -3.66 14.13 14.34
CA GLY A 37 -4.95 13.66 13.84
C GLY A 37 -4.81 12.59 12.77
N TYR A 38 -5.66 11.57 12.85
CA TYR A 38 -5.85 10.62 11.76
C TYR A 38 -7.33 10.26 11.64
N TYR A 39 -7.83 10.29 10.41
CA TYR A 39 -9.14 9.72 10.10
C TYR A 39 -9.15 9.13 8.70
N PHE A 40 -9.99 8.16 8.50
CA PHE A 40 -10.40 7.71 7.17
C PHE A 40 -11.91 7.83 7.00
N MET A 41 -12.33 7.98 5.76
CA MET A 41 -13.74 7.91 5.37
C MET A 41 -13.89 7.18 4.05
N ASP A 42 -14.95 6.41 3.91
CA ASP A 42 -15.32 5.77 2.65
C ASP A 42 -16.83 5.79 2.41
N LEU A 43 -17.15 5.86 1.13
CA LEU A 43 -18.51 5.79 0.60
C LEU A 43 -18.53 4.71 -0.48
N ASN A 44 -19.44 3.75 -0.33
CA ASN A 44 -19.73 2.73 -1.32
C ASN A 44 -21.18 2.86 -1.75
N ALA A 45 -21.45 2.90 -3.04
CA ALA A 45 -22.79 2.89 -3.57
C ALA A 45 -22.88 1.93 -4.75
N LYS A 46 -23.92 1.11 -4.77
CA LYS A 46 -24.20 0.22 -5.89
C LYS A 46 -25.70 0.26 -6.20
N VAL A 47 -26.01 0.41 -7.49
CA VAL A 47 -27.36 0.30 -8.01
C VAL A 47 -27.34 -0.78 -9.08
N THR A 48 -28.24 -1.75 -8.94
CA THR A 48 -28.43 -2.84 -9.91
C THR A 48 -29.83 -2.76 -10.47
N HIS A 49 -29.96 -2.79 -11.79
CA HIS A 49 -31.23 -2.89 -12.47
C HIS A 49 -31.27 -4.07 -13.44
N ARG A 50 -32.26 -4.93 -13.27
CA ARG A 50 -32.51 -6.07 -14.15
C ARG A 50 -33.61 -5.70 -15.16
N PHE A 51 -33.23 -5.56 -16.41
CA PHE A 51 -34.19 -5.31 -17.50
C PHE A 51 -34.99 -6.57 -17.84
N SER A 52 -34.28 -7.72 -17.88
CA SER A 52 -34.85 -9.05 -18.13
C SER A 52 -33.97 -10.11 -17.49
N ASP A 53 -34.35 -11.39 -17.61
CA ASP A 53 -33.51 -12.51 -17.15
C ASP A 53 -32.18 -12.61 -17.92
N ARG A 54 -32.07 -11.96 -19.08
CA ARG A 54 -30.87 -11.95 -19.92
C ARG A 54 -30.05 -10.66 -19.81
N SER A 55 -30.61 -9.59 -19.23
CA SER A 55 -29.98 -8.28 -19.24
C SER A 55 -30.05 -7.61 -17.87
N LYS A 56 -28.86 -7.26 -17.34
CA LYS A 56 -28.68 -6.60 -16.07
C LYS A 56 -27.62 -5.53 -16.18
N ILE A 57 -27.85 -4.37 -15.60
CA ILE A 57 -26.89 -3.28 -15.47
C ILE A 57 -26.58 -3.01 -13.99
N ASP A 58 -25.32 -2.79 -13.69
CA ASP A 58 -24.81 -2.42 -12.35
C ASP A 58 -24.03 -1.10 -12.47
N LEU A 59 -24.38 -0.10 -11.67
CA LEU A 59 -23.55 1.07 -11.42
C LEU A 59 -22.95 0.95 -10.04
N SER A 60 -21.62 0.99 -9.96
CA SER A 60 -20.86 0.96 -8.70
C SER A 60 -20.04 2.22 -8.56
N LEU A 61 -20.09 2.85 -7.39
CA LEU A 61 -19.31 4.02 -7.01
C LEU A 61 -18.56 3.73 -5.71
N TYR A 62 -17.30 4.13 -5.65
CA TYR A 62 -16.49 4.10 -4.46
C TYR A 62 -15.74 5.41 -4.31
N HIS A 63 -15.72 5.97 -3.10
CA HIS A 63 -14.85 7.07 -2.71
C HIS A 63 -14.25 6.76 -1.35
N GLY A 64 -12.92 6.77 -1.27
CA GLY A 64 -12.16 6.61 -0.03
C GLY A 64 -11.17 7.75 0.14
N LYS A 65 -11.03 8.24 1.36
CA LYS A 65 -10.04 9.23 1.74
C LYS A 65 -9.49 8.90 3.11
N ASP A 66 -8.17 9.01 3.22
CA ASP A 66 -7.41 8.99 4.47
C ASP A 66 -6.71 10.34 4.66
N SER A 67 -6.60 10.77 5.89
CA SER A 67 -5.93 12.01 6.25
C SER A 67 -5.21 11.85 7.58
N TRP A 68 -3.91 12.08 7.54
CA TRP A 68 -3.05 12.17 8.72
C TRP A 68 -2.45 13.56 8.78
N ASP A 69 -2.48 14.19 9.94
CA ASP A 69 -1.92 15.51 10.17
C ASP A 69 -1.24 15.59 11.54
N VAL A 70 -0.12 16.28 11.55
CA VAL A 70 0.60 16.72 12.75
C VAL A 70 0.74 18.23 12.65
N LYS A 71 0.45 18.91 13.74
CA LYS A 71 0.75 20.31 13.94
C LYS A 71 1.41 20.46 15.29
N ASP A 72 2.58 21.04 15.30
CA ASP A 72 3.28 21.49 16.48
C ASP A 72 3.42 23.01 16.42
N ASP A 73 3.11 23.70 17.52
CA ASP A 73 3.06 25.17 17.60
C ASP A 73 3.72 25.55 18.94
N LEU A 74 5.03 25.79 18.88
CA LEU A 74 5.84 26.22 20.00
C LEU A 74 5.81 27.76 20.11
N ASP A 75 5.58 28.27 21.31
CA ASP A 75 5.58 29.69 21.62
C ASP A 75 6.33 29.90 22.98
N GLU A 76 7.63 30.08 22.91
CA GLU A 76 8.52 30.18 24.06
C GLU A 76 8.10 31.30 25.02
N SER A 77 7.31 32.29 24.58
CA SER A 77 6.78 33.34 25.48
C SER A 77 5.86 32.81 26.59
N LYS A 78 5.44 31.57 26.50
CA LYS A 78 4.55 30.89 27.47
C LYS A 78 5.26 29.89 28.35
N GLY A 79 6.55 29.64 28.05
CA GLY A 79 7.39 28.76 28.87
C GLY A 79 7.87 29.45 30.15
N ASP A 80 8.28 28.65 31.13
CA ASP A 80 8.79 29.12 32.43
C ASP A 80 10.13 29.86 32.30
N TRP A 81 10.78 29.82 31.15
CA TRP A 81 12.07 30.43 30.84
C TRP A 81 11.97 31.88 30.36
N TYR A 82 10.78 32.30 29.91
CA TYR A 82 10.58 33.61 29.31
C TYR A 82 10.53 34.71 30.38
N HIS A 83 11.38 35.71 30.21
CA HIS A 83 11.34 36.95 31.03
C HIS A 83 10.74 38.09 30.20
N GLU A 84 9.79 38.81 30.78
CA GLU A 84 9.12 39.94 30.10
C GLU A 84 10.14 40.95 29.59
N GLY A 85 10.21 41.13 28.28
CA GLY A 85 11.14 42.02 27.60
C GLY A 85 12.23 41.35 26.76
N ASP A 86 12.42 40.06 26.90
CA ASP A 86 13.34 39.30 26.07
C ASP A 86 12.76 39.02 24.67
N SER A 87 13.60 38.67 23.68
CA SER A 87 13.15 38.03 22.47
C SER A 87 12.78 36.57 22.76
N TYR A 88 11.87 36.01 21.98
CA TYR A 88 11.47 34.61 22.07
C TYR A 88 11.21 34.01 20.72
N ASN A 89 11.36 32.70 20.58
CA ASN A 89 11.11 31.99 19.36
C ASN A 89 9.64 31.51 19.26
N LYS A 90 9.15 31.53 18.03
CA LYS A 90 7.94 30.80 17.62
C LYS A 90 8.27 29.85 16.50
N GLU A 91 7.98 28.60 16.75
CA GLU A 91 8.18 27.55 15.76
C GLU A 91 6.83 26.93 15.40
N LEU A 92 6.57 26.76 14.10
CA LEU A 92 5.37 26.14 13.61
C LEU A 92 5.72 25.03 12.64
N THR A 93 5.68 23.78 13.12
CA THR A 93 5.82 22.60 12.28
C THR A 93 4.46 22.03 11.92
N LYS A 94 4.24 21.77 10.63
CA LYS A 94 3.07 21.05 10.12
C LYS A 94 3.52 19.94 9.16
N ALA A 95 2.91 18.78 9.33
CA ALA A 95 3.03 17.70 8.37
C ALA A 95 1.62 17.14 8.07
N GLN A 96 1.30 16.98 6.79
CA GLN A 96 0.02 16.43 6.36
C GLN A 96 0.23 15.39 5.27
N LEU A 97 -0.40 14.24 5.44
CA LEU A 97 -0.43 13.18 4.45
C LEU A 97 -1.90 12.83 4.14
N ASN A 98 -2.30 13.10 2.91
CA ASN A 98 -3.65 12.85 2.44
C ASN A 98 -3.59 11.92 1.23
N TRP A 99 -4.35 10.82 1.26
CA TRP A 99 -4.47 9.94 0.09
C TRP A 99 -5.90 9.47 -0.08
N GLY A 100 -6.24 9.12 -1.30
CA GLY A 100 -7.59 8.67 -1.56
C GLY A 100 -7.83 8.24 -2.99
N ASN A 101 -8.97 7.57 -3.16
CA ASN A 101 -9.39 7.01 -4.42
C ASN A 101 -10.85 7.37 -4.71
N PHE A 102 -11.15 7.58 -5.98
CA PHE A 102 -12.50 7.57 -6.50
C PHE A 102 -12.58 6.57 -7.64
N ASN A 103 -13.60 5.71 -7.62
CA ASN A 103 -13.84 4.73 -8.69
C ASN A 103 -15.32 4.74 -9.07
N ALA A 104 -15.58 4.69 -10.37
CA ALA A 104 -16.91 4.52 -10.93
C ALA A 104 -16.86 3.40 -11.98
N ALA A 105 -17.79 2.46 -11.91
CA ALA A 105 -17.91 1.39 -12.87
C ALA A 105 -19.35 1.18 -13.28
N LEU A 106 -19.61 1.20 -14.59
CA LEU A 106 -20.88 0.84 -15.20
C LEU A 106 -20.70 -0.50 -15.89
N ASN A 107 -21.39 -1.50 -15.41
CA ASN A 107 -21.29 -2.87 -15.91
C ASN A 107 -22.62 -3.33 -16.49
N TRP A 108 -22.62 -3.78 -17.73
CA TRP A 108 -23.75 -4.39 -18.40
C TRP A 108 -23.47 -5.86 -18.69
N ASN A 109 -24.25 -6.72 -18.05
CA ASN A 109 -24.21 -8.17 -18.26
C ASN A 109 -25.32 -8.55 -19.26
N TYR A 110 -24.96 -9.33 -20.25
CA TYR A 110 -25.91 -9.78 -21.26
C TYR A 110 -25.74 -11.26 -21.62
N LEU A 111 -26.82 -12.01 -21.52
CA LEU A 111 -26.87 -13.42 -21.93
C LEU A 111 -27.42 -13.52 -23.35
N PHE A 112 -26.52 -13.61 -24.33
CA PHE A 112 -26.90 -13.76 -25.76
C PHE A 112 -27.63 -15.07 -26.01
N SER A 113 -27.10 -16.16 -25.45
CA SER A 113 -27.68 -17.51 -25.53
C SER A 113 -27.27 -18.31 -24.29
N PRO A 114 -27.83 -19.51 -24.05
CA PRO A 114 -27.39 -20.38 -22.95
C PRO A 114 -25.89 -20.73 -23.01
N LYS A 115 -25.24 -20.53 -24.16
CA LYS A 115 -23.83 -20.84 -24.38
C LYS A 115 -22.92 -19.60 -24.43
N LEU A 116 -23.46 -18.39 -24.53
CA LEU A 116 -22.69 -17.17 -24.71
C LEU A 116 -23.20 -16.08 -23.77
N PHE A 117 -22.36 -15.74 -22.81
CA PHE A 117 -22.53 -14.62 -21.90
C PHE A 117 -21.50 -13.54 -22.21
N ALA A 118 -21.88 -12.27 -22.07
CA ALA A 118 -20.96 -11.14 -22.19
C ALA A 118 -21.12 -10.15 -21.04
N ASN A 119 -20.00 -9.51 -20.74
CA ASN A 119 -19.88 -8.44 -19.77
C ASN A 119 -19.21 -7.24 -20.44
N PHE A 120 -19.85 -6.07 -20.37
CA PHE A 120 -19.32 -4.80 -20.87
C PHE A 120 -19.19 -3.85 -19.69
N THR A 121 -17.99 -3.37 -19.42
CA THR A 121 -17.71 -2.50 -18.29
C THR A 121 -17.06 -1.20 -18.76
N ALA A 122 -17.63 -0.06 -18.42
CA ALA A 122 -16.95 1.23 -18.49
C ALA A 122 -16.43 1.58 -17.10
N VAL A 123 -15.18 2.05 -17.02
CA VAL A 123 -14.51 2.36 -15.76
C VAL A 123 -13.92 3.75 -15.80
N TYR A 124 -13.99 4.41 -14.65
CA TYR A 124 -13.23 5.60 -14.36
C TYR A 124 -12.63 5.49 -12.95
N SER A 125 -11.35 5.79 -12.82
CA SER A 125 -10.69 5.85 -11.52
C SER A 125 -9.81 7.08 -11.38
N HIS A 126 -9.66 7.53 -10.15
CA HIS A 126 -8.77 8.60 -9.77
C HIS A 126 -8.12 8.25 -8.43
N ASN A 127 -6.79 8.24 -8.42
CA ASN A 127 -5.99 8.12 -7.21
C ASN A 127 -5.21 9.39 -6.98
N ARG A 128 -5.11 9.82 -5.73
CA ARG A 128 -4.31 10.97 -5.33
C ARG A 128 -3.64 10.71 -3.99
N SER A 129 -2.34 11.02 -3.93
CA SER A 129 -1.57 11.14 -2.70
C SER A 129 -0.98 12.54 -2.60
N LYS A 130 -1.06 13.17 -1.43
CA LYS A 130 -0.48 14.50 -1.16
C LYS A 130 0.26 14.46 0.16
N LEU A 131 1.57 14.75 0.10
CA LEU A 131 2.41 15.08 1.25
C LEU A 131 2.58 16.59 1.31
N TYR A 132 2.49 17.17 2.49
CA TYR A 132 2.74 18.59 2.73
C TYR A 132 3.49 18.73 4.04
N SER A 133 4.56 19.52 4.03
CA SER A 133 5.31 19.93 5.22
C SER A 133 5.46 21.44 5.26
N LEU A 134 5.50 21.99 6.43
CA LEU A 134 5.81 23.38 6.73
C LEU A 134 6.61 23.44 8.03
N ASP A 135 7.77 24.05 7.96
CA ASP A 135 8.57 24.49 9.12
C ASP A 135 8.77 25.98 9.02
N ASP A 136 8.22 26.71 10.00
CA ASP A 136 8.29 28.17 10.07
C ASP A 136 8.84 28.57 11.43
N ASP A 137 10.05 29.14 11.42
CA ASP A 137 10.81 29.51 12.62
C ASP A 137 11.03 31.02 12.65
N ARG A 138 10.61 31.65 13.76
CA ARG A 138 10.57 33.10 13.91
C ARG A 138 11.05 33.52 15.28
N GLU A 139 11.83 34.58 15.32
CA GLU A 139 12.18 35.30 16.55
C GLU A 139 11.35 36.57 16.66
N ILE A 140 10.73 36.76 17.83
CA ILE A 140 9.84 37.90 18.13
C ILE A 140 10.51 38.82 19.15
N TYR A 141 10.54 40.10 18.84
CA TYR A 141 11.02 41.17 19.68
C TYR A 141 9.85 42.02 20.21
N PRO A 142 9.26 41.75 21.39
CA PRO A 142 8.05 42.41 21.88
C PRO A 142 8.18 43.93 22.04
N GLN A 143 9.34 44.40 22.45
CA GLN A 143 9.64 45.83 22.69
C GLN A 143 9.57 46.65 21.41
N THR A 144 10.05 46.12 20.30
CA THR A 144 10.09 46.80 18.99
C THR A 144 8.98 46.40 18.08
N LYS A 145 8.18 45.38 18.42
CA LYS A 145 7.20 44.71 17.58
C LYS A 145 7.81 44.22 16.28
N LYS A 146 9.09 43.91 16.25
CA LYS A 146 9.78 43.31 15.11
C LYS A 146 9.69 41.82 15.22
N GLU A 147 9.55 41.18 14.05
CA GLU A 147 9.53 39.76 13.86
C GLU A 147 10.57 39.42 12.78
N TRP A 148 11.42 38.46 13.06
CA TRP A 148 12.42 37.95 12.13
C TRP A 148 12.07 36.53 11.76
N VAL A 149 11.93 36.24 10.48
CA VAL A 149 11.79 34.88 9.98
C VAL A 149 13.19 34.31 9.79
N TRP A 150 13.54 33.32 10.60
CA TRP A 150 14.81 32.60 10.48
C TRP A 150 14.78 31.58 9.37
N SER A 151 13.72 30.79 9.34
CA SER A 151 13.48 29.83 8.27
C SER A 151 11.99 29.70 7.98
N HIS A 152 11.67 29.52 6.72
CA HIS A 152 10.34 29.14 6.26
C HIS A 152 10.52 28.11 5.15
N LEU A 153 10.23 26.85 5.47
CA LEU A 153 10.38 25.72 4.56
C LEU A 153 8.99 25.15 4.30
N GLU A 154 8.45 25.42 3.12
CA GLU A 154 7.11 24.94 2.75
C GLU A 154 7.22 24.01 1.54
N HIS A 155 6.94 22.72 1.76
CA HIS A 155 7.03 21.70 0.73
C HIS A 155 5.68 21.02 0.49
N GLY A 156 5.35 20.81 -0.76
CA GLY A 156 4.14 20.10 -1.18
C GLY A 156 4.43 19.15 -2.33
N TYR A 157 4.13 17.88 -2.14
CA TYR A 157 4.27 16.83 -3.15
C TYR A 157 2.92 16.20 -3.41
N THR A 158 2.53 16.15 -4.67
CA THR A 158 1.27 15.52 -5.05
C THR A 158 1.50 14.55 -6.21
N SER A 159 1.05 13.31 -6.02
CA SER A 159 0.98 12.30 -7.08
C SER A 159 -0.48 12.02 -7.42
N THR A 160 -0.81 11.97 -8.71
CA THR A 160 -2.14 11.61 -9.18
C THR A 160 -2.10 10.73 -10.41
N ILE A 161 -3.06 9.79 -10.47
CA ILE A 161 -3.35 9.01 -11.66
C ILE A 161 -4.86 9.05 -11.93
N TYR A 162 -5.23 9.26 -13.18
CA TYR A 162 -6.60 9.16 -13.67
C TYR A 162 -6.64 8.09 -14.75
N ASP A 163 -7.58 7.18 -14.63
CA ASP A 163 -7.81 6.13 -15.61
C ASP A 163 -9.24 6.24 -16.13
N ALA A 164 -9.41 6.11 -17.43
CA ALA A 164 -10.70 6.01 -18.07
C ALA A 164 -10.63 4.95 -19.17
N GLY A 165 -11.59 4.02 -19.17
CA GLY A 165 -11.53 2.94 -20.12
C GLY A 165 -12.76 2.06 -20.17
N TYR A 166 -12.67 1.03 -20.95
CA TYR A 166 -13.70 0.00 -21.04
C TYR A 166 -13.09 -1.38 -21.14
N ARG A 167 -13.87 -2.37 -20.75
CA ARG A 167 -13.55 -3.78 -20.81
C ARG A 167 -14.71 -4.55 -21.42
N THR A 168 -14.41 -5.49 -22.31
CA THR A 168 -15.35 -6.47 -22.81
C THR A 168 -14.87 -7.86 -22.45
N ALA A 169 -15.74 -8.70 -21.95
CA ALA A 169 -15.42 -10.07 -21.60
C ALA A 169 -16.54 -10.99 -22.07
N PHE A 170 -16.18 -12.05 -22.76
CA PHE A 170 -17.07 -13.06 -23.28
C PHE A 170 -16.75 -14.41 -22.66
N ASP A 171 -17.79 -15.13 -22.25
CA ASP A 171 -17.76 -16.50 -21.76
C ASP A 171 -18.58 -17.35 -22.74
N TYR A 172 -17.90 -18.27 -23.42
CA TYR A 172 -18.48 -19.09 -24.46
C TYR A 172 -18.28 -20.58 -24.22
N ARG A 173 -19.37 -21.31 -24.11
CA ARG A 173 -19.39 -22.76 -23.90
C ARG A 173 -20.04 -23.45 -25.07
N PRO A 174 -19.30 -23.70 -26.17
CA PRO A 174 -19.87 -24.34 -27.38
C PRO A 174 -20.37 -25.74 -27.09
N ASN A 175 -19.66 -26.47 -26.25
CA ASN A 175 -19.96 -27.85 -25.84
C ASN A 175 -19.35 -28.12 -24.43
N PRO A 176 -19.61 -29.28 -23.81
CA PRO A 176 -19.13 -29.60 -22.47
C PRO A 176 -17.59 -29.71 -22.31
N ARG A 177 -16.86 -29.84 -23.43
CA ARG A 177 -15.39 -30.00 -23.42
C ARG A 177 -14.64 -28.68 -23.48
N HIS A 178 -15.25 -27.61 -23.93
CA HIS A 178 -14.60 -26.32 -24.14
C HIS A 178 -15.31 -25.21 -23.38
N HIS A 179 -14.53 -24.44 -22.63
CA HIS A 179 -14.95 -23.21 -21.98
C HIS A 179 -14.02 -22.08 -22.40
N ILE A 180 -14.42 -21.34 -23.43
CA ILE A 180 -13.62 -20.31 -24.07
C ILE A 180 -13.96 -18.97 -23.44
N ARG A 181 -12.94 -18.25 -22.95
CA ARG A 181 -13.05 -16.89 -22.47
C ARG A 181 -12.17 -15.98 -23.32
N PHE A 182 -12.72 -14.89 -23.80
CA PHE A 182 -11.98 -13.91 -24.58
C PHE A 182 -12.51 -12.51 -24.33
N GLY A 183 -11.68 -11.53 -24.60
CA GLY A 183 -12.06 -10.14 -24.35
C GLY A 183 -11.04 -9.14 -24.87
N HIS A 184 -11.42 -7.89 -24.71
CA HIS A 184 -10.61 -6.75 -25.09
C HIS A 184 -10.80 -5.64 -24.06
N ASP A 185 -9.69 -5.02 -23.68
CA ASP A 185 -9.66 -3.89 -22.73
C ASP A 185 -8.97 -2.70 -23.38
N TYR A 186 -9.42 -1.52 -23.03
CA TYR A 186 -8.74 -0.27 -23.32
C TYR A 186 -8.75 0.63 -22.09
N THR A 187 -7.61 1.23 -21.77
CA THR A 187 -7.49 2.21 -20.70
C THR A 187 -6.60 3.38 -21.16
N MET A 188 -7.11 4.58 -21.02
CA MET A 188 -6.34 5.81 -21.08
C MET A 188 -5.89 6.17 -19.68
N HIS A 189 -4.61 6.38 -19.50
CA HIS A 189 -4.01 6.84 -18.26
C HIS A 189 -3.54 8.28 -18.38
N LEU A 190 -3.81 9.08 -17.37
CA LEU A 190 -3.22 10.40 -17.18
C LEU A 190 -2.43 10.40 -15.87
N PHE A 191 -1.12 10.31 -15.96
CA PHE A 191 -0.21 10.37 -14.82
C PHE A 191 0.24 11.79 -14.55
N ARG A 192 0.25 12.17 -13.30
CA ARG A 192 1.01 13.28 -12.74
C ARG A 192 1.76 12.75 -11.53
N PRO A 193 2.84 11.98 -11.74
CA PRO A 193 3.51 11.27 -10.67
C PRO A 193 4.12 12.22 -9.65
N GLN A 194 4.51 13.41 -10.10
CA GLN A 194 5.19 14.37 -9.26
C GLN A 194 4.74 15.78 -9.62
N THR A 195 3.97 16.39 -8.72
CA THR A 195 3.73 17.84 -8.71
C THR A 195 4.37 18.38 -7.45
N VAL A 196 5.40 19.19 -7.62
CA VAL A 196 6.20 19.76 -6.53
C VAL A 196 5.86 21.22 -6.35
N MET A 197 5.63 21.63 -5.11
CA MET A 197 5.63 23.00 -4.65
C MET A 197 6.67 23.10 -3.53
N GLN A 198 7.64 23.96 -3.70
CA GLN A 198 8.67 24.23 -2.70
C GLN A 198 8.86 25.73 -2.59
N LEU A 199 8.81 26.23 -1.38
CA LEU A 199 9.13 27.61 -1.03
C LEU A 199 10.02 27.60 0.21
N ASP A 200 11.30 27.85 0.00
CA ASP A 200 12.27 27.94 1.08
C ASP A 200 12.76 29.38 1.18
N TYR A 201 12.69 29.91 2.38
CA TYR A 201 13.24 31.20 2.76
C TYR A 201 14.12 31.03 3.99
N MET A 202 15.33 31.53 3.95
CA MET A 202 16.22 31.58 5.09
C MET A 202 16.64 33.03 5.32
N GLY A 203 16.34 33.53 6.52
CA GLY A 203 16.78 34.84 6.98
C GLY A 203 18.12 34.77 7.70
N SER A 204 18.88 35.84 7.70
CA SER A 204 20.04 35.97 8.59
C SER A 204 19.76 36.98 9.69
N GLY A 205 20.29 36.75 10.90
CA GLY A 205 20.17 37.67 12.06
C GLY A 205 20.70 39.07 11.80
N SER A 206 21.37 39.32 10.67
CA SER A 206 21.84 40.64 10.23
C SER A 206 20.82 41.35 9.30
N GLY A 207 19.66 40.74 9.03
CA GLY A 207 18.62 41.31 8.15
C GLY A 207 18.94 41.22 6.66
N ALA A 208 19.96 40.48 6.26
CA ALA A 208 20.21 40.18 4.86
C ALA A 208 19.32 38.99 4.43
N GLU A 209 18.51 39.16 3.40
CA GLU A 209 17.80 38.04 2.77
C GLU A 209 18.85 37.05 2.24
N MET A 210 18.77 35.81 2.72
CA MET A 210 19.46 34.69 2.12
C MET A 210 18.45 33.96 1.22
N ASP A 211 18.93 33.42 0.16
CA ASP A 211 18.25 32.81 -0.98
C ASP A 211 16.83 32.28 -0.76
N THR A 212 15.91 32.78 -1.58
CA THR A 212 14.56 32.22 -1.69
C THR A 212 14.53 31.22 -2.82
N ILE A 213 14.32 29.93 -2.49
CA ILE A 213 14.11 28.86 -3.47
C ILE A 213 12.60 28.72 -3.69
N ARG A 214 12.18 28.84 -4.93
CA ARG A 214 10.79 28.58 -5.33
C ARG A 214 10.74 27.61 -6.48
N VAL A 215 10.15 26.43 -6.24
CA VAL A 215 9.93 25.41 -7.25
C VAL A 215 8.43 25.14 -7.41
N ASN A 216 7.96 25.21 -8.65
CA ASN A 216 6.64 24.75 -9.05
C ASN A 216 6.81 23.92 -10.32
N SER A 217 6.71 22.61 -10.21
CA SER A 217 6.86 21.73 -11.35
C SER A 217 5.74 20.69 -11.41
N THR A 218 5.35 20.30 -12.60
CA THR A 218 4.39 19.23 -12.84
C THR A 218 4.84 18.38 -14.00
N ASN A 219 5.09 17.11 -13.73
CA ASN A 219 5.30 16.10 -14.75
C ASN A 219 3.95 15.50 -15.16
N ARG A 220 3.67 15.47 -16.46
CA ARG A 220 2.42 14.94 -17.01
C ARG A 220 2.73 13.94 -18.12
N HIS A 221 2.17 12.73 -17.98
CA HIS A 221 2.24 11.69 -19.01
C HIS A 221 0.83 11.20 -19.35
N VAL A 222 0.52 11.14 -20.62
CA VAL A 222 -0.69 10.49 -21.13
C VAL A 222 -0.26 9.22 -21.84
N SER A 223 -0.92 8.11 -21.50
CA SER A 223 -0.68 6.84 -22.15
C SER A 223 -1.98 6.10 -22.48
N HIS A 224 -1.87 5.21 -23.43
CA HIS A 224 -2.97 4.39 -23.91
C HIS A 224 -2.56 2.94 -23.85
N GLU A 225 -3.35 2.14 -23.16
CA GLU A 225 -3.15 0.71 -23.02
C GLU A 225 -4.32 -0.04 -23.70
N TRP A 226 -3.99 -0.88 -24.65
CA TRP A 226 -4.91 -1.83 -25.28
C TRP A 226 -4.48 -3.24 -24.92
N SER A 227 -5.43 -4.07 -24.60
CA SER A 227 -5.19 -5.48 -24.42
C SER A 227 -6.28 -6.34 -25.04
N ALA A 228 -5.91 -7.55 -25.44
CA ALA A 228 -6.84 -8.58 -25.87
C ALA A 228 -6.37 -9.92 -25.33
N TYR A 229 -7.29 -10.76 -24.95
CA TYR A 229 -6.97 -12.10 -24.47
C TYR A 229 -7.93 -13.14 -25.01
N ALA A 230 -7.42 -14.36 -25.10
CA ALA A 230 -8.24 -15.55 -25.36
C ALA A 230 -7.64 -16.73 -24.59
N GLU A 231 -8.51 -17.51 -23.97
CA GLU A 231 -8.15 -18.72 -23.24
C GLU A 231 -9.24 -19.78 -23.42
N ASP A 232 -8.86 -21.04 -23.43
CA ASP A 232 -9.76 -22.19 -23.49
C ASP A 232 -9.43 -23.18 -22.38
N GLU A 233 -10.38 -23.42 -21.51
CA GLU A 233 -10.34 -24.52 -20.55
C GLU A 233 -10.90 -25.77 -21.24
N ILE A 234 -10.00 -26.71 -21.56
CA ILE A 234 -10.26 -27.91 -22.36
C ILE A 234 -10.32 -29.11 -21.43
N TYR A 235 -11.48 -29.76 -21.36
CA TYR A 235 -11.64 -31.03 -20.66
C TYR A 235 -11.23 -32.18 -21.61
N LEU A 236 -9.95 -32.57 -21.51
CA LEU A 236 -9.34 -33.62 -22.33
C LEU A 236 -9.90 -35.01 -21.99
N SER A 237 -10.19 -35.24 -20.71
CA SER A 237 -10.86 -36.44 -20.19
C SER A 237 -11.45 -36.15 -18.80
N ASP A 238 -12.08 -37.13 -18.18
CA ASP A 238 -12.60 -37.03 -16.81
C ASP A 238 -11.51 -36.72 -15.76
N LYS A 239 -10.24 -37.01 -16.12
CA LYS A 239 -9.09 -36.79 -15.22
C LYS A 239 -8.21 -35.61 -15.60
N TRP A 240 -8.22 -35.19 -16.86
CA TRP A 240 -7.30 -34.16 -17.35
C TRP A 240 -8.06 -32.95 -17.87
N SER A 241 -7.69 -31.77 -17.39
CA SER A 241 -8.07 -30.50 -17.99
C SER A 241 -6.84 -29.63 -18.24
N LEU A 242 -6.85 -28.92 -19.36
CA LEU A 242 -5.84 -27.97 -19.79
C LEU A 242 -6.50 -26.61 -19.93
N ASP A 243 -5.96 -25.60 -19.28
CA ASP A 243 -6.28 -24.20 -19.53
C ASP A 243 -5.11 -23.60 -20.33
N ALA A 244 -5.37 -23.13 -21.53
CA ALA A 244 -4.36 -22.56 -22.41
C ALA A 244 -4.86 -21.22 -22.98
N GLY A 245 -4.05 -20.20 -22.84
CA GLY A 245 -4.42 -18.87 -23.30
C GLY A 245 -3.23 -17.96 -23.53
N PHE A 246 -3.53 -16.80 -24.04
CA PHE A 246 -2.58 -15.72 -24.22
C PHE A 246 -3.23 -14.37 -23.97
N HIS A 247 -2.41 -13.42 -23.59
CA HIS A 247 -2.77 -12.02 -23.44
C HIS A 247 -1.85 -11.19 -24.32
N LEU A 248 -2.43 -10.36 -25.17
CA LEU A 248 -1.73 -9.40 -26.02
C LEU A 248 -1.85 -8.03 -25.38
N GLY A 249 -0.78 -7.27 -25.34
CA GLY A 249 -0.78 -5.90 -24.85
C GLY A 249 -0.08 -4.96 -25.81
N LEU A 250 -0.64 -3.77 -25.95
CA LEU A 250 -0.04 -2.63 -26.64
C LEU A 250 -0.13 -1.41 -25.74
N PHE A 251 1.00 -0.84 -25.39
CA PHE A 251 1.07 0.39 -24.60
C PHE A 251 1.75 1.48 -25.39
N HIS A 252 1.05 2.60 -25.53
CA HIS A 252 1.53 3.79 -26.23
C HIS A 252 1.72 4.94 -25.23
N ILE A 253 2.90 5.55 -25.23
CA ILE A 253 3.21 6.73 -24.44
C ILE A 253 4.17 7.63 -25.24
N SER A 254 3.84 8.92 -25.35
CA SER A 254 4.58 9.90 -26.16
C SER A 254 4.77 9.40 -27.61
N ASP A 255 5.99 9.05 -27.99
CA ASP A 255 6.39 8.56 -29.30
C ASP A 255 6.77 7.06 -29.29
N LYS A 256 6.58 6.37 -28.14
CA LYS A 256 7.00 4.98 -27.94
C LYS A 256 5.83 4.02 -27.87
N ASN A 257 5.99 2.88 -28.52
CA ASN A 257 5.08 1.74 -28.44
C ASN A 257 5.78 0.54 -27.82
N PHE A 258 5.08 -0.14 -26.90
CA PHE A 258 5.51 -1.40 -26.31
C PHE A 258 4.48 -2.46 -26.62
N PHE A 259 4.91 -3.58 -27.15
CA PHE A 259 4.07 -4.73 -27.47
C PHE A 259 4.50 -5.95 -26.66
N ASN A 260 3.55 -6.73 -26.19
CA ASN A 260 3.81 -8.00 -25.51
C ASN A 260 2.82 -9.09 -25.92
N ILE A 261 3.29 -10.31 -25.79
CA ILE A 261 2.51 -11.54 -25.84
C ILE A 261 2.81 -12.31 -24.58
N ASP A 262 1.80 -12.54 -23.74
CA ASP A 262 1.92 -13.20 -22.45
C ASP A 262 1.16 -14.52 -22.46
N PRO A 263 1.84 -15.66 -22.73
CA PRO A 263 1.24 -16.98 -22.69
C PRO A 263 0.95 -17.43 -21.26
N ARG A 264 -0.13 -18.21 -21.10
CA ARG A 264 -0.58 -18.81 -19.85
C ARG A 264 -1.03 -20.23 -20.09
N PHE A 265 -0.55 -21.16 -19.24
CA PHE A 265 -0.91 -22.56 -19.32
C PHE A 265 -1.14 -23.08 -17.91
N ALA A 266 -2.20 -23.86 -17.73
CA ALA A 266 -2.41 -24.61 -16.50
C ALA A 266 -2.94 -26.01 -16.83
N LEU A 267 -2.30 -27.01 -16.23
CA LEU A 267 -2.67 -28.41 -16.39
C LEU A 267 -3.17 -28.93 -15.05
N LYS A 268 -4.35 -29.55 -15.04
CA LYS A 268 -4.93 -30.22 -13.89
C LYS A 268 -5.04 -31.72 -14.16
N TYR A 269 -4.62 -32.50 -13.20
CA TYR A 269 -4.82 -33.95 -13.16
C TYR A 269 -5.63 -34.35 -11.93
N GLN A 270 -6.79 -34.99 -12.13
CA GLN A 270 -7.62 -35.52 -11.06
C GLN A 270 -7.12 -36.95 -10.71
N TRP A 271 -6.26 -37.03 -9.68
CA TRP A 271 -5.69 -38.29 -9.23
C TRP A 271 -6.77 -39.26 -8.72
N SER A 272 -7.65 -38.74 -7.84
CA SER A 272 -8.77 -39.47 -7.27
C SER A 272 -9.95 -38.50 -7.08
N HIS A 273 -11.08 -38.98 -6.61
CA HIS A 273 -12.20 -38.11 -6.26
C HIS A 273 -11.84 -37.04 -5.20
N ALA A 274 -10.84 -37.33 -4.37
CA ALA A 274 -10.45 -36.46 -3.27
C ALA A 274 -9.19 -35.63 -3.55
N VAL A 275 -8.39 -35.96 -4.59
CA VAL A 275 -7.07 -35.35 -4.80
C VAL A 275 -6.90 -34.92 -6.26
N SER A 276 -6.45 -33.66 -6.45
CA SER A 276 -6.03 -33.14 -7.74
C SER A 276 -4.63 -32.55 -7.68
N LEU A 277 -3.90 -32.67 -8.77
CA LEU A 277 -2.59 -32.05 -9.00
C LEU A 277 -2.80 -30.93 -10.02
N LYS A 278 -2.10 -29.82 -9.84
CA LYS A 278 -2.10 -28.69 -10.78
C LYS A 278 -0.67 -28.23 -11.02
N ALA A 279 -0.38 -27.83 -12.25
CA ALA A 279 0.85 -27.13 -12.61
C ALA A 279 0.51 -26.00 -13.58
N SER A 280 1.19 -24.86 -13.44
CA SER A 280 0.95 -23.70 -14.28
C SER A 280 2.23 -22.96 -14.66
N PHE A 281 2.18 -22.32 -15.80
CA PHE A 281 3.16 -21.34 -16.26
C PHE A 281 2.42 -20.06 -16.64
N THR A 282 2.93 -18.90 -16.22
CA THR A 282 2.36 -17.61 -16.56
C THR A 282 3.46 -16.61 -16.86
N GLN A 283 3.37 -15.93 -17.99
CA GLN A 283 4.09 -14.70 -18.27
C GLN A 283 3.16 -13.50 -18.07
N MET A 284 3.68 -12.42 -17.54
CA MET A 284 2.93 -11.18 -17.30
C MET A 284 3.80 -9.97 -17.62
N THR A 285 3.20 -8.96 -18.25
CA THR A 285 3.80 -7.65 -18.51
C THR A 285 2.98 -6.57 -17.83
N GLN A 286 3.65 -5.59 -17.23
CA GLN A 286 3.02 -4.46 -16.55
C GLN A 286 3.67 -3.16 -16.97
N TYR A 287 2.84 -2.17 -17.32
CA TYR A 287 3.29 -0.86 -17.82
C TYR A 287 3.23 0.24 -16.78
N VAL A 288 2.57 -0.01 -15.67
CA VAL A 288 2.43 0.93 -14.56
C VAL A 288 3.22 0.41 -13.38
N HIS A 289 4.13 1.22 -12.87
CA HIS A 289 5.03 0.86 -11.78
C HIS A 289 4.65 1.60 -10.51
N LYS A 290 4.79 0.93 -9.38
CA LYS A 290 4.73 1.54 -8.06
C LYS A 290 6.16 1.79 -7.58
N ILE A 291 6.51 3.03 -7.30
CA ILE A 291 7.81 3.41 -6.75
C ILE A 291 7.60 3.84 -5.30
N SER A 292 8.39 3.25 -4.40
CA SER A 292 8.45 3.61 -2.99
C SER A 292 9.80 4.24 -2.71
N ASN A 293 9.82 5.44 -2.12
CA ASN A 293 11.05 6.11 -1.72
C ASN A 293 11.32 6.01 -0.21
N SER A 294 10.39 5.46 0.55
CA SER A 294 10.48 5.40 2.01
C SER A 294 10.77 3.99 2.50
N TYR A 295 11.67 3.87 3.47
CA TYR A 295 11.80 2.66 4.28
C TYR A 295 10.67 2.52 5.32
N LEU A 296 9.92 3.60 5.56
CA LEU A 296 8.68 3.57 6.33
C LEU A 296 7.53 3.16 5.41
N ASP A 297 6.59 2.38 5.91
CA ASP A 297 5.38 1.99 5.17
C ASP A 297 4.36 3.13 5.16
N LEU A 298 4.75 4.26 4.58
CA LEU A 298 3.88 5.42 4.40
C LEU A 298 3.20 5.37 3.03
N PRO A 299 1.97 5.84 2.89
CA PRO A 299 1.27 5.93 1.60
C PRO A 299 1.78 7.10 0.72
N THR A 300 3.11 7.27 0.68
CA THR A 300 3.84 8.24 -0.14
C THR A 300 4.29 7.65 -1.47
N ASP A 301 3.92 6.41 -1.75
CA ASP A 301 4.28 5.71 -2.99
C ASP A 301 3.66 6.39 -4.22
N TYR A 302 4.43 6.40 -5.30
CA TYR A 302 4.03 6.96 -6.59
C TYR A 302 3.70 5.88 -7.60
N TRP A 303 2.67 6.15 -8.39
CA TRP A 303 2.35 5.37 -9.56
C TRP A 303 2.88 6.09 -10.80
N VAL A 304 3.78 5.44 -11.51
CA VAL A 304 4.48 5.99 -12.68
C VAL A 304 4.30 5.09 -13.89
N PRO A 305 4.26 5.65 -15.10
CA PRO A 305 4.19 4.86 -16.31
C PRO A 305 5.57 4.30 -16.70
N THR A 306 5.59 3.24 -17.48
CA THR A 306 6.68 2.97 -18.41
C THR A 306 6.90 4.20 -19.29
N THR A 307 8.16 4.61 -19.52
CA THR A 307 8.54 5.74 -20.39
C THR A 307 9.36 5.25 -21.57
N LYS A 308 9.83 6.18 -22.41
CA LYS A 308 10.74 5.81 -23.50
C LYS A 308 12.06 5.17 -23.01
N ASP A 309 12.50 5.53 -21.80
CA ASP A 309 13.76 5.10 -21.20
C ASP A 309 13.58 3.94 -20.21
N LEU A 310 12.38 3.79 -19.65
CA LEU A 310 12.02 2.75 -18.68
C LEU A 310 11.19 1.65 -19.33
N LYS A 311 11.69 0.44 -19.28
CA LYS A 311 11.03 -0.73 -19.88
C LYS A 311 9.85 -1.24 -19.04
N PRO A 312 8.84 -1.86 -19.67
CA PRO A 312 7.77 -2.54 -18.95
C PRO A 312 8.33 -3.65 -18.05
N MET A 313 7.78 -3.77 -16.85
CA MET A 313 8.09 -4.88 -15.95
C MET A 313 7.57 -6.18 -16.55
N ARG A 314 8.39 -7.25 -16.50
CA ARG A 314 8.01 -8.60 -16.94
C ARG A 314 8.25 -9.61 -15.84
N SER A 315 7.32 -10.53 -15.67
CA SER A 315 7.49 -11.65 -14.77
C SER A 315 7.13 -12.97 -15.42
N TYR A 316 7.85 -14.01 -15.00
CA TYR A 316 7.68 -15.41 -15.41
C TYR A 316 7.48 -16.22 -14.16
N GLN A 317 6.39 -16.97 -14.08
CA GLN A 317 6.08 -17.78 -12.92
C GLN A 317 5.74 -19.21 -13.33
N ILE A 318 6.31 -20.16 -12.59
CA ILE A 318 5.92 -21.56 -12.59
C ILE A 318 5.38 -21.88 -11.20
N ALA A 319 4.26 -22.57 -11.13
CA ALA A 319 3.70 -23.07 -9.88
C ALA A 319 3.19 -24.50 -10.05
N ALA A 320 3.30 -25.31 -8.99
CA ALA A 320 2.75 -26.65 -8.96
C ALA A 320 2.23 -26.97 -7.56
N GLY A 321 1.08 -27.67 -7.49
CA GLY A 321 0.43 -27.92 -6.21
C GLY A 321 -0.43 -29.17 -6.20
N ILE A 322 -0.71 -29.61 -4.95
CA ILE A 322 -1.59 -30.71 -4.60
C ILE A 322 -2.77 -30.13 -3.83
N TYR A 323 -3.97 -30.51 -4.22
CA TYR A 323 -5.22 -30.06 -3.60
C TYR A 323 -6.00 -31.29 -3.21
N ALA A 324 -6.43 -31.37 -1.95
CA ALA A 324 -7.08 -32.54 -1.42
C ALA A 324 -8.31 -32.20 -0.59
N GLN A 325 -9.39 -32.93 -0.81
CA GLN A 325 -10.59 -32.92 -0.01
C GLN A 325 -10.92 -34.36 0.40
N PRO A 326 -10.17 -34.94 1.39
CA PRO A 326 -10.28 -36.34 1.75
C PRO A 326 -11.66 -36.73 2.30
N ASN A 327 -12.38 -35.76 2.86
CA ASN A 327 -13.76 -35.90 3.31
C ASN A 327 -14.45 -34.53 3.36
N ARG A 328 -15.72 -34.49 3.77
CA ARG A 328 -16.52 -33.25 3.84
C ARG A 328 -16.03 -32.20 4.84
N HIS A 329 -15.10 -32.57 5.72
CA HIS A 329 -14.60 -31.70 6.78
C HIS A 329 -13.28 -31.03 6.46
N TRP A 330 -12.44 -31.64 5.62
CA TRP A 330 -11.11 -31.16 5.34
C TRP A 330 -10.94 -30.66 3.91
N ILE A 331 -10.36 -29.47 3.78
CA ILE A 331 -9.84 -28.93 2.52
C ILE A 331 -8.38 -28.60 2.76
N LEU A 332 -7.50 -29.16 1.92
CA LEU A 332 -6.06 -29.06 2.06
C LEU A 332 -5.43 -28.64 0.72
N SER A 333 -4.44 -27.78 0.77
CA SER A 333 -3.57 -27.49 -0.39
C SER A 333 -2.12 -27.36 0.02
N LEU A 334 -1.24 -27.71 -0.90
CA LEU A 334 0.20 -27.45 -0.83
C LEU A 334 0.64 -27.04 -2.23
N GLU A 335 1.20 -25.84 -2.35
CA GLU A 335 1.67 -25.26 -3.61
C GLU A 335 3.11 -24.77 -3.48
N GLY A 336 3.92 -25.02 -4.50
CA GLY A 336 5.24 -24.41 -4.65
C GLY A 336 5.27 -23.50 -5.87
N TYR A 337 5.98 -22.37 -5.78
CA TYR A 337 6.13 -21.45 -6.88
C TYR A 337 7.56 -20.93 -7.03
N TYR A 338 7.89 -20.56 -8.27
CA TYR A 338 9.13 -19.89 -8.62
C TYR A 338 8.83 -18.78 -9.62
N LYS A 339 9.19 -17.52 -9.30
CA LYS A 339 8.92 -16.35 -10.09
C LYS A 339 10.18 -15.52 -10.30
N LEU A 340 10.45 -15.17 -11.55
CA LEU A 340 11.47 -14.21 -11.97
C LEU A 340 10.79 -12.93 -12.46
N SER A 341 11.28 -11.78 -12.02
CA SER A 341 10.83 -10.48 -12.53
C SER A 341 12.02 -9.69 -13.06
N LYS A 342 11.78 -8.93 -14.15
CA LYS A 342 12.74 -8.04 -14.80
C LYS A 342 12.14 -6.63 -14.86
N HIS A 343 12.99 -5.63 -14.91
CA HIS A 343 12.60 -4.23 -15.00
C HIS A 343 11.76 -3.77 -13.82
N LEU A 344 12.16 -4.19 -12.60
CA LEU A 344 11.66 -3.62 -11.36
C LEU A 344 12.27 -2.24 -11.18
N LEU A 345 11.47 -1.25 -10.81
CA LEU A 345 11.96 0.09 -10.57
C LEU A 345 12.13 0.35 -9.07
N GLN A 346 13.20 1.05 -8.73
CA GLN A 346 13.49 1.54 -7.38
C GLN A 346 14.18 2.89 -7.48
N TYR A 347 13.97 3.78 -6.51
CA TYR A 347 14.76 5.01 -6.41
C TYR A 347 16.23 4.72 -6.16
N SER A 348 17.11 5.52 -6.77
CA SER A 348 18.55 5.47 -6.57
C SER A 348 18.98 6.00 -5.20
N SER A 349 18.17 6.88 -4.60
CA SER A 349 18.41 7.42 -3.25
C SER A 349 17.74 6.57 -2.19
N TRP A 350 18.46 6.31 -1.11
CA TRP A 350 18.01 5.48 0.01
C TRP A 350 17.13 6.17 1.03
N LEU A 351 17.26 7.46 1.15
CA LEU A 351 16.81 8.20 2.30
C LEU A 351 15.94 9.37 1.86
N GLY A 352 14.76 9.42 2.40
CA GLY A 352 13.88 10.56 2.31
C GLY A 352 12.41 10.16 2.34
N ILE A 353 11.62 10.87 3.12
CA ILE A 353 10.16 10.82 3.07
C ILE A 353 9.68 11.66 1.88
N GLU A 354 10.43 12.70 1.56
CA GLU A 354 10.16 13.62 0.47
C GLU A 354 10.77 13.10 -0.83
N PRO A 355 10.00 13.09 -1.92
CA PRO A 355 10.53 12.75 -3.23
C PRO A 355 11.48 13.84 -3.72
N PRO A 356 12.46 13.48 -4.56
CA PRO A 356 13.37 14.47 -5.11
C PRO A 356 12.60 15.53 -5.92
N ALA A 357 13.05 16.79 -5.86
CA ALA A 357 12.48 17.89 -6.62
C ALA A 357 12.70 17.76 -8.14
N GLU A 358 13.67 16.94 -8.55
CA GLU A 358 14.01 16.64 -9.93
C GLU A 358 13.06 15.65 -10.60
N ASN A 359 13.24 15.43 -11.90
CA ASN A 359 12.46 14.47 -12.66
C ASN A 359 12.59 13.05 -12.07
N TRP A 360 11.48 12.43 -11.71
CA TRP A 360 11.45 11.13 -11.08
C TRP A 360 12.11 10.02 -11.91
N ASP A 361 12.03 10.09 -13.25
CA ASP A 361 12.54 9.07 -14.17
C ASP A 361 14.06 9.03 -14.26
N SER A 362 14.75 10.13 -13.94
CA SER A 362 16.21 10.18 -13.81
C SER A 362 16.72 9.65 -12.45
N GLN A 363 15.81 9.45 -11.49
CA GLN A 363 16.13 9.04 -10.13
C GLN A 363 15.80 7.57 -9.84
N VAL A 364 15.44 6.80 -10.86
CA VAL A 364 15.07 5.39 -10.71
C VAL A 364 16.04 4.46 -11.40
N MET A 365 16.27 3.30 -10.80
CA MET A 365 17.10 2.22 -11.30
C MET A 365 16.27 1.06 -11.79
N ASP A 366 16.76 0.35 -12.80
CA ASP A 366 16.19 -0.90 -13.33
C ASP A 366 16.81 -2.12 -12.63
N GLY A 367 15.97 -3.01 -12.14
CA GLY A 367 16.41 -4.17 -11.39
C GLY A 367 15.68 -5.46 -11.74
N LYS A 368 16.05 -6.50 -11.00
CA LYS A 368 15.52 -7.86 -11.13
C LYS A 368 14.98 -8.34 -9.79
N GLY A 369 13.97 -9.21 -9.82
CA GLY A 369 13.41 -9.86 -8.65
C GLY A 369 13.40 -11.37 -8.80
N LEU A 370 13.67 -12.08 -7.70
CA LEU A 370 13.61 -13.52 -7.58
C LEU A 370 12.75 -13.89 -6.37
N PHE A 371 11.64 -14.58 -6.64
CA PHE A 371 10.65 -14.93 -5.63
C PHE A 371 10.32 -16.42 -5.73
N TYR A 372 10.41 -17.14 -4.63
CA TYR A 372 10.05 -18.55 -4.59
C TYR A 372 9.59 -18.96 -3.20
N GLY A 373 8.78 -19.99 -3.12
CA GLY A 373 8.26 -20.44 -1.84
C GLY A 373 7.34 -21.64 -1.92
N LEU A 374 6.88 -22.04 -0.73
CA LEU A 374 5.88 -23.06 -0.50
C LEU A 374 4.73 -22.45 0.29
N GLU A 375 3.51 -22.77 -0.11
CA GLU A 375 2.28 -22.35 0.54
C GLU A 375 1.46 -23.58 0.91
N ALA A 376 1.01 -23.65 2.15
CA ALA A 376 0.18 -24.74 2.66
C ALA A 376 -1.07 -24.18 3.32
N ASP A 377 -2.24 -24.64 2.90
CA ASP A 377 -3.52 -24.27 3.50
C ASP A 377 -4.25 -25.51 3.99
N ALA A 378 -4.89 -25.36 5.15
CA ALA A 378 -5.73 -26.38 5.74
C ALA A 378 -6.99 -25.76 6.33
N THR A 379 -8.15 -26.25 5.94
CA THR A 379 -9.43 -25.86 6.53
C THR A 379 -10.14 -27.10 7.03
N TYR A 380 -10.54 -27.03 8.30
CA TYR A 380 -11.42 -28.02 8.94
C TYR A 380 -12.77 -27.37 9.24
N CYS A 381 -13.85 -27.96 8.76
CA CYS A 381 -15.18 -27.40 8.89
C CYS A 381 -16.16 -28.46 9.41
N THR A 382 -16.92 -28.08 10.44
CA THR A 382 -18.10 -28.84 10.97
C THR A 382 -19.30 -27.90 11.03
N ASN A 383 -20.42 -28.38 11.62
CA ASN A 383 -21.61 -27.54 11.79
C ASN A 383 -21.41 -26.37 12.77
N HIS A 384 -20.45 -26.47 13.69
CA HIS A 384 -20.21 -25.48 14.75
C HIS A 384 -18.81 -24.90 14.73
N LEU A 385 -17.85 -25.54 14.07
CA LEU A 385 -16.45 -25.14 14.08
C LEU A 385 -15.93 -25.02 12.65
N THR A 386 -15.33 -23.87 12.34
CA THR A 386 -14.44 -23.70 11.19
C THR A 386 -13.07 -23.26 11.70
N LEU A 387 -12.06 -24.04 11.41
CA LEU A 387 -10.67 -23.74 11.70
C LEU A 387 -9.92 -23.69 10.36
N SER A 388 -9.25 -22.58 10.07
CA SER A 388 -8.41 -22.44 8.88
C SER A 388 -7.00 -22.01 9.28
N GLY A 389 -6.00 -22.60 8.64
CA GLY A 389 -4.61 -22.23 8.79
C GLY A 389 -3.95 -22.11 7.42
N SER A 390 -3.19 -21.05 7.21
CA SER A 390 -2.32 -20.87 6.06
C SER A 390 -0.90 -20.62 6.51
N TYR A 391 0.04 -21.33 5.90
CA TYR A 391 1.47 -21.17 6.15
C TYR A 391 2.20 -20.93 4.84
N THR A 392 3.03 -19.89 4.80
CA THR A 392 3.90 -19.57 3.67
C THR A 392 5.36 -19.56 4.13
N LEU A 393 6.19 -20.31 3.42
CA LEU A 393 7.64 -20.25 3.48
C LEU A 393 8.15 -19.63 2.18
N SER A 394 8.68 -18.40 2.21
CA SER A 394 9.04 -17.68 0.99
C SER A 394 10.38 -16.96 1.07
N TRP A 395 11.00 -16.77 -0.09
CA TRP A 395 12.20 -15.97 -0.30
C TRP A 395 11.92 -14.91 -1.35
N ASN A 396 12.13 -13.66 -0.98
CA ASN A 396 11.97 -12.49 -1.84
C ASN A 396 13.30 -11.78 -1.97
N LYS A 397 13.91 -11.80 -3.14
CA LYS A 397 15.21 -11.19 -3.40
C LYS A 397 15.14 -10.20 -4.52
N ARG A 398 15.95 -9.14 -4.42
CA ARG A 398 16.12 -8.12 -5.44
C ARG A 398 17.58 -7.94 -5.80
N LYS A 399 17.81 -7.41 -6.99
CA LYS A 399 19.13 -7.04 -7.48
C LYS A 399 19.01 -5.82 -8.40
N TYR A 400 19.80 -4.79 -8.10
CA TYR A 400 19.95 -3.57 -8.90
C TYR A 400 21.44 -3.36 -9.14
N ASP A 401 21.93 -3.67 -10.35
CA ASP A 401 23.36 -3.75 -10.66
C ASP A 401 24.09 -2.41 -10.45
N GLU A 402 23.40 -1.26 -10.58
CA GLU A 402 23.93 0.08 -10.35
C GLU A 402 24.10 0.43 -8.87
N PHE A 403 23.46 -0.32 -8.00
CA PHE A 403 23.32 0.00 -6.60
C PHE A 403 24.02 -1.03 -5.69
N TYR A 404 23.72 -2.31 -5.89
CA TYR A 404 24.31 -3.44 -5.18
C TYR A 404 24.40 -4.63 -6.11
N GLN A 405 25.63 -5.11 -6.36
CA GLN A 405 25.88 -6.09 -7.42
C GLN A 405 25.40 -7.50 -7.07
N ASP A 406 25.15 -7.78 -5.78
CA ASP A 406 24.64 -9.06 -5.34
C ASP A 406 23.13 -9.06 -5.10
N TRP A 407 22.55 -10.27 -4.95
CA TRP A 407 21.17 -10.43 -4.52
C TRP A 407 21.02 -10.10 -3.04
N TYR A 408 20.07 -9.24 -2.70
CA TYR A 408 19.71 -8.93 -1.31
C TYR A 408 18.23 -9.20 -1.05
N TYR A 409 17.85 -9.36 0.22
CA TYR A 409 16.45 -9.57 0.60
C TYR A 409 15.63 -8.30 0.44
N ASP A 410 14.42 -8.48 -0.08
CA ASP A 410 13.43 -7.40 -0.10
C ASP A 410 13.06 -6.98 1.33
N LYS A 411 12.67 -5.72 1.53
CA LYS A 411 12.20 -5.27 2.85
C LYS A 411 11.03 -6.11 3.39
N TYR A 412 10.25 -6.72 2.52
CA TYR A 412 9.13 -7.61 2.84
C TYR A 412 9.47 -9.11 2.69
N ASP A 413 10.73 -9.49 2.79
CA ASP A 413 11.11 -10.90 2.85
C ASP A 413 10.74 -11.49 4.21
N ASN A 414 9.43 -11.65 4.43
CA ASN A 414 8.93 -12.36 5.61
C ASN A 414 9.06 -13.85 5.36
N ARG A 415 10.14 -14.47 5.80
CA ARG A 415 10.48 -15.85 5.55
C ARG A 415 9.36 -16.82 5.93
N HIS A 416 8.74 -16.62 7.07
CA HIS A 416 7.65 -17.40 7.60
C HIS A 416 6.43 -16.53 7.81
N LYS A 417 5.28 -16.93 7.24
CA LYS A 417 3.98 -16.33 7.51
C LYS A 417 3.02 -17.42 7.94
N LEU A 418 2.29 -17.19 9.02
CA LEU A 418 1.28 -18.11 9.53
C LEU A 418 0.04 -17.30 9.92
N ASN A 419 -1.09 -17.67 9.34
CA ASN A 419 -2.38 -17.12 9.71
C ASN A 419 -3.27 -18.26 10.17
N LEU A 420 -3.84 -18.11 11.36
CA LEU A 420 -4.82 -19.04 11.94
C LEU A 420 -6.12 -18.30 12.15
N SER A 421 -7.21 -18.86 11.71
CA SER A 421 -8.55 -18.34 11.97
C SER A 421 -9.46 -19.42 12.52
N LEU A 422 -10.22 -19.04 13.53
CA LEU A 422 -11.20 -19.88 14.19
C LEU A 422 -12.55 -19.17 14.18
N ARG A 423 -13.57 -19.87 13.76
CA ARG A 423 -14.97 -19.53 14.01
C ARG A 423 -15.61 -20.66 14.81
N TYR A 424 -16.26 -20.30 15.92
CA TYR A 424 -17.01 -21.25 16.71
C TYR A 424 -18.42 -20.71 17.00
N ASP A 425 -19.44 -21.46 16.55
CA ASP A 425 -20.83 -21.14 16.77
C ASP A 425 -21.31 -21.93 18.02
N PHE A 426 -21.34 -21.29 19.19
CA PHE A 426 -21.80 -21.88 20.42
C PHE A 426 -23.27 -22.37 20.30
N ASN A 427 -24.05 -21.53 19.63
CA ASN A 427 -25.44 -21.79 19.29
C ASN A 427 -25.89 -20.78 18.21
N ARG A 428 -27.18 -20.78 17.85
CA ARG A 428 -27.73 -19.83 16.86
C ARG A 428 -27.70 -18.37 17.29
N LYS A 429 -27.37 -18.07 18.56
CA LYS A 429 -27.37 -16.71 19.11
C LYS A 429 -25.99 -16.16 19.38
N VAL A 430 -25.00 -17.02 19.54
CA VAL A 430 -23.64 -16.60 19.93
C VAL A 430 -22.60 -17.30 19.07
N SER A 431 -21.75 -16.52 18.45
CA SER A 431 -20.55 -16.98 17.73
C SER A 431 -19.31 -16.23 18.22
N CYS A 432 -18.17 -16.87 18.18
CA CYS A 432 -16.89 -16.21 18.35
C CYS A 432 -15.98 -16.43 17.14
N TYR A 433 -15.10 -15.47 16.92
CA TYR A 433 -14.06 -15.51 15.89
C TYR A 433 -12.74 -15.14 16.55
N ALA A 434 -11.69 -15.84 16.16
CA ALA A 434 -10.33 -15.49 16.53
C ALA A 434 -9.45 -15.54 15.28
N VAL A 435 -8.60 -14.56 15.12
CA VAL A 435 -7.61 -14.53 14.04
C VAL A 435 -6.26 -14.25 14.66
N TRP A 436 -5.32 -15.17 14.46
CA TRP A 436 -3.94 -14.97 14.85
C TRP A 436 -3.05 -14.93 13.63
N SER A 437 -2.31 -13.83 13.49
CA SER A 437 -1.37 -13.59 12.41
C SER A 437 0.05 -13.53 12.95
N TYR A 438 0.95 -14.19 12.26
CA TYR A 438 2.39 -14.16 12.53
C TYR A 438 3.16 -14.03 11.22
N HIS A 439 4.22 -13.22 11.22
CA HIS A 439 5.28 -13.33 10.23
C HIS A 439 6.63 -13.00 10.84
N SER A 440 7.70 -13.61 10.29
CA SER A 440 9.08 -13.20 10.61
C SER A 440 9.29 -11.74 10.23
N GLY A 441 10.19 -11.06 10.91
CA GLY A 441 10.41 -9.63 10.76
C GLY A 441 10.68 -9.19 9.32
N ASN A 442 10.27 -7.99 9.00
CA ASN A 442 10.67 -7.25 7.81
C ASN A 442 12.18 -6.96 7.87
N HIS A 443 12.76 -6.56 6.74
CA HIS A 443 14.13 -6.09 6.69
C HIS A 443 14.18 -4.56 6.61
N ALA A 444 15.17 -3.97 7.28
CA ALA A 444 15.45 -2.56 7.23
C ALA A 444 16.92 -2.31 6.86
N THR A 445 17.18 -1.19 6.20
CA THR A 445 18.53 -0.74 5.93
C THR A 445 19.02 0.15 7.06
N VAL A 446 20.13 -0.24 7.67
CA VAL A 446 20.80 0.55 8.71
C VAL A 446 22.24 0.84 8.30
N PRO A 447 22.83 1.97 8.79
CA PRO A 447 24.22 2.29 8.49
C PRO A 447 25.15 1.23 9.07
N THR A 448 26.22 0.94 8.33
CA THR A 448 27.26 -0.03 8.75
C THR A 448 28.56 0.67 9.15
N GLN A 449 28.75 1.91 8.71
CA GLN A 449 29.97 2.68 8.93
C GLN A 449 29.62 4.17 9.00
N MET A 450 30.54 4.94 9.60
CA MET A 450 30.58 6.40 9.47
C MET A 450 31.81 6.76 8.64
N ALA A 451 31.64 7.69 7.69
CA ALA A 451 32.74 8.30 6.96
C ALA A 451 32.83 9.78 7.36
N ALA A 452 33.99 10.20 7.80
CA ALA A 452 34.29 11.63 7.86
C ALA A 452 34.47 12.13 6.43
N LEU A 453 33.70 13.13 6.00
CA LEU A 453 33.94 13.79 4.73
C LEU A 453 35.21 14.62 4.87
N PRO A 454 36.24 14.43 4.03
CA PRO A 454 37.39 15.30 4.04
C PRO A 454 36.92 16.73 3.75
N GLY A 455 37.36 17.70 4.55
CA GLY A 455 37.11 19.11 4.28
C GLY A 455 37.57 19.46 2.86
N LEU A 456 36.76 20.22 2.13
CA LEU A 456 37.18 20.72 0.81
C LEU A 456 38.51 21.45 0.94
N PRO A 457 39.47 21.26 0.02
CA PRO A 457 40.81 21.88 0.06
C PRO A 457 40.78 23.41 0.12
N ASP A 458 39.73 24.04 -0.37
CA ASP A 458 39.53 25.50 -0.37
C ASP A 458 38.60 25.95 0.78
N GLY A 459 38.61 25.22 1.88
CA GLY A 459 37.75 25.51 3.03
C GLY A 459 38.02 26.90 3.61
N GLY A 460 37.21 27.86 3.19
CA GLY A 460 37.08 29.13 3.86
C GLY A 460 36.55 29.05 5.28
N ASN A 461 36.49 27.90 5.90
CA ASN A 461 36.13 27.70 7.29
C ASN A 461 37.38 27.80 8.16
N GLN A 462 37.62 29.00 8.65
CA GLN A 462 38.66 29.34 9.62
C GLN A 462 38.42 28.77 11.04
N TYR A 463 37.52 27.82 11.20
CA TYR A 463 37.26 27.18 12.47
C TYR A 463 37.56 25.68 12.41
N PRO A 464 38.81 25.26 12.71
CA PRO A 464 39.09 23.88 13.06
C PRO A 464 38.37 23.56 14.37
N GLY A 465 37.41 22.70 14.35
CA GLY A 465 36.56 22.34 15.49
C GLY A 465 35.16 22.98 15.47
N GLY A 466 34.69 23.48 14.34
CA GLY A 466 33.30 23.87 14.18
C GLY A 466 32.38 22.65 14.34
N TRP A 467 31.25 22.83 14.98
CA TRP A 467 30.22 21.84 15.34
C TRP A 467 29.62 21.05 14.16
N TRP A 468 30.19 21.15 13.00
CA TRP A 468 29.77 20.55 11.74
C TRP A 468 30.91 19.73 11.10
N ASP A 469 31.55 18.87 11.88
CA ASP A 469 32.27 17.76 11.26
C ASP A 469 31.22 16.92 10.53
N SER A 470 31.14 17.10 9.22
CA SER A 470 30.17 16.43 8.38
C SER A 470 30.47 14.93 8.32
N VAL A 471 29.92 14.22 9.29
CA VAL A 471 29.97 12.78 9.34
C VAL A 471 28.80 12.25 8.52
N SER A 472 29.12 11.46 7.49
CA SER A 472 28.12 10.78 6.67
C SER A 472 27.98 9.32 7.10
N PHE A 473 26.75 8.86 7.24
CA PHE A 473 26.47 7.44 7.44
C PHE A 473 26.61 6.67 6.14
N VAL A 474 27.33 5.55 6.18
CA VAL A 474 27.53 4.68 5.02
C VAL A 474 26.58 3.48 5.11
N TYR A 475 25.74 3.34 4.11
CA TYR A 475 24.77 2.26 3.97
C TYR A 475 25.27 1.28 2.90
N ALA A 476 26.19 0.38 3.28
CA ALA A 476 26.87 -0.47 2.32
C ALA A 476 26.02 -1.66 1.83
N ILE A 477 25.09 -2.14 2.65
CA ILE A 477 24.30 -3.34 2.36
C ILE A 477 22.82 -3.01 2.54
N PRO A 478 21.99 -3.19 1.49
CA PRO A 478 20.54 -2.97 1.60
C PRO A 478 19.87 -4.03 2.49
N ASN A 479 18.88 -3.58 3.27
CA ASN A 479 18.03 -4.46 4.07
C ASN A 479 18.83 -5.42 4.98
N ASN A 480 19.87 -4.88 5.60
CA ASN A 480 20.87 -5.62 6.37
C ASN A 480 20.45 -5.95 7.80
N LEU A 481 19.35 -5.39 8.28
CA LEU A 481 18.79 -5.65 9.62
C LEU A 481 17.43 -6.33 9.49
N THR A 482 17.26 -7.47 10.17
CA THR A 482 15.96 -8.13 10.32
C THR A 482 15.27 -7.60 11.57
N LEU A 483 14.05 -7.10 11.42
CA LEU A 483 13.22 -6.59 12.50
C LEU A 483 12.66 -7.74 13.35
N PRO A 484 12.18 -7.49 14.57
CA PRO A 484 11.41 -8.45 15.35
C PRO A 484 10.20 -8.98 14.58
N ALA A 485 9.81 -10.20 14.89
CA ALA A 485 8.65 -10.82 14.28
C ALA A 485 7.36 -10.06 14.62
N TYR A 486 6.47 -9.98 13.64
CA TYR A 486 5.13 -9.47 13.82
C TYR A 486 4.20 -10.58 14.29
N HIS A 487 3.37 -10.32 15.30
CA HIS A 487 2.26 -11.21 15.62
C HIS A 487 1.12 -10.46 16.32
N ARG A 488 -0.11 -10.91 16.07
CA ARG A 488 -1.31 -10.28 16.59
C ARG A 488 -2.44 -11.28 16.73
N LEU A 489 -3.23 -11.14 17.78
CA LEU A 489 -4.48 -11.87 17.98
C LEU A 489 -5.66 -10.89 18.00
N ASP A 490 -6.61 -11.11 17.11
CA ASP A 490 -7.87 -10.39 17.06
C ASP A 490 -9.01 -11.34 17.51
N LEU A 491 -9.91 -10.83 18.32
CA LEU A 491 -11.06 -11.57 18.85
C LEU A 491 -12.36 -10.84 18.55
N ASP A 492 -13.36 -11.58 18.10
CA ASP A 492 -14.71 -11.06 17.87
C ASP A 492 -15.75 -11.95 18.55
N PHE A 493 -16.77 -11.34 19.12
CA PHE A 493 -17.95 -12.02 19.67
C PHE A 493 -19.22 -11.41 19.09
N ASP A 494 -20.01 -12.23 18.41
CA ASP A 494 -21.28 -11.84 17.80
C ASP A 494 -22.45 -12.39 18.61
N PHE A 495 -23.40 -11.51 18.96
CA PHE A 495 -24.63 -11.85 19.66
C PHE A 495 -25.82 -11.56 18.77
N HIS A 496 -26.49 -12.62 18.31
CA HIS A 496 -27.62 -12.56 17.38
C HIS A 496 -28.94 -12.59 18.11
N HIS A 497 -29.84 -11.70 17.77
CA HIS A 497 -31.20 -11.66 18.27
C HIS A 497 -32.20 -11.44 17.14
N ILE A 498 -33.15 -12.36 16.98
CA ILE A 498 -34.24 -12.20 16.02
C ILE A 498 -35.43 -11.61 16.76
N THR A 499 -35.93 -10.46 16.29
CA THR A 499 -37.09 -9.77 16.87
C THR A 499 -38.37 -10.46 16.47
N LYS A 500 -39.46 -10.14 17.18
CA LYS A 500 -40.82 -10.64 16.87
C LYS A 500 -41.31 -10.29 15.46
N HIS A 501 -40.74 -9.24 14.85
CA HIS A 501 -41.05 -8.81 13.49
C HIS A 501 -40.12 -9.42 12.41
N GLY A 502 -39.28 -10.39 12.80
CA GLY A 502 -38.37 -11.07 11.87
C GLY A 502 -37.05 -10.30 11.56
N HIS A 503 -36.82 -9.14 12.17
CA HIS A 503 -35.58 -8.42 12.02
C HIS A 503 -34.45 -9.08 12.82
N GLU A 504 -33.29 -9.27 12.20
CA GLU A 504 -32.08 -9.75 12.87
C GLU A 504 -31.29 -8.57 13.43
N ARG A 505 -30.98 -8.59 14.73
CA ARG A 505 -30.10 -7.66 15.43
C ARG A 505 -28.81 -8.37 15.80
N ILE A 506 -27.66 -7.78 15.47
CA ILE A 506 -26.36 -8.34 15.77
C ILE A 506 -25.57 -7.30 16.57
N TRP A 507 -25.17 -7.68 17.78
CA TRP A 507 -24.25 -6.95 18.62
C TRP A 507 -22.88 -7.61 18.47
N LYS A 508 -21.86 -6.85 18.07
CA LYS A 508 -20.51 -7.36 17.87
C LYS A 508 -19.56 -6.61 18.79
N LEU A 509 -18.83 -7.36 19.60
CA LEU A 509 -17.69 -6.89 20.37
C LEU A 509 -16.42 -7.40 19.71
N SER A 510 -15.52 -6.49 19.34
CA SER A 510 -14.23 -6.83 18.72
C SER A 510 -13.08 -6.31 19.58
N ILE A 511 -12.01 -7.08 19.67
CA ILE A 511 -10.79 -6.71 20.35
C ILE A 511 -9.63 -6.91 19.36
N TYR A 512 -9.13 -5.82 18.82
CA TYR A 512 -7.93 -5.83 18.00
C TYR A 512 -6.70 -5.91 18.88
N ASN A 513 -5.73 -6.72 18.51
CA ASN A 513 -4.49 -6.97 19.22
C ASN A 513 -4.70 -7.31 20.71
N ALA A 514 -5.44 -8.39 20.97
CA ALA A 514 -5.97 -8.75 22.29
C ALA A 514 -4.91 -8.89 23.40
N TYR A 515 -3.65 -9.18 23.07
CA TYR A 515 -2.56 -9.25 24.02
C TYR A 515 -1.58 -8.05 23.94
N CYS A 516 -1.96 -6.98 23.22
CA CYS A 516 -1.21 -5.70 23.17
C CYS A 516 0.27 -5.86 22.80
N HIS A 517 0.58 -6.67 21.78
CA HIS A 517 1.95 -6.77 21.28
C HIS A 517 2.28 -5.56 20.40
N LEU A 518 3.28 -4.76 20.81
CA LEU A 518 3.72 -3.60 20.05
C LEU A 518 4.59 -4.05 18.87
N ASN A 519 3.96 -4.23 17.72
CA ASN A 519 4.64 -4.64 16.51
C ASN A 519 5.58 -3.56 15.98
N SER A 520 6.71 -3.98 15.41
CA SER A 520 7.74 -3.08 14.89
C SER A 520 7.18 -2.17 13.79
N MET A 521 7.36 -0.86 13.94
CA MET A 521 6.97 0.13 12.94
C MET A 521 8.18 0.72 12.23
N TYR A 522 9.21 1.11 12.99
CA TYR A 522 10.47 1.62 12.46
C TYR A 522 11.63 1.37 13.45
N VAL A 523 12.83 1.52 12.91
CA VAL A 523 14.07 1.46 13.71
C VAL A 523 14.70 2.84 13.76
N LYS A 524 14.93 3.33 14.98
CA LYS A 524 15.77 4.48 15.22
C LYS A 524 17.20 3.99 15.41
N VAL A 525 18.12 4.53 14.61
CA VAL A 525 19.55 4.24 14.74
C VAL A 525 20.21 5.43 15.42
N ASP A 526 20.80 5.18 16.56
CA ASP A 526 21.62 6.17 17.31
C ASP A 526 23.08 5.73 17.21
N TYR A 527 23.99 6.70 17.08
CA TYR A 527 25.43 6.46 17.17
C TYR A 527 25.94 6.96 18.51
N ASP A 528 26.64 6.10 19.23
CA ASP A 528 27.26 6.43 20.51
C ASP A 528 28.72 6.84 20.26
N GLU A 529 29.03 8.09 20.50
CA GLU A 529 30.37 8.66 20.27
C GLU A 529 31.45 8.11 21.20
N GLU A 530 31.07 7.69 22.42
CA GLU A 530 32.02 7.14 23.41
C GLU A 530 32.41 5.71 23.05
N THR A 531 31.40 4.89 22.76
CA THR A 531 31.63 3.46 22.47
C THR A 531 31.93 3.21 20.98
N LYS A 532 31.76 4.21 20.11
CA LYS A 532 31.91 4.10 18.64
C LYS A 532 31.01 3.02 18.02
N GLN A 533 29.82 2.82 18.59
CA GLN A 533 28.89 1.79 18.16
C GLN A 533 27.56 2.35 17.72
N PHE A 534 26.96 1.71 16.72
CA PHE A 534 25.57 1.94 16.35
C PHE A 534 24.63 1.17 17.26
N THR A 535 23.60 1.82 17.73
CA THR A 535 22.51 1.20 18.47
C THR A 535 21.23 1.30 17.67
N ALA A 536 20.61 0.19 17.35
CA ALA A 536 19.32 0.14 16.64
C ALA A 536 18.20 -0.10 17.67
N LYS A 537 17.35 0.90 17.87
CA LYS A 537 16.18 0.81 18.77
C LYS A 537 14.92 0.61 17.97
N ASN A 538 14.28 -0.52 18.17
CA ASN A 538 12.97 -0.79 17.57
C ASN A 538 11.90 0.08 18.23
N ARG A 539 11.06 0.73 17.44
CA ARG A 539 9.87 1.47 17.85
C ARG A 539 8.63 0.77 17.32
N GLY A 540 7.85 0.23 18.23
CA GLY A 540 6.61 -0.46 17.92
C GLY A 540 5.41 0.42 18.21
N PHE A 541 4.39 0.22 17.40
CA PHE A 541 3.05 0.76 17.59
C PHE A 541 2.08 -0.36 17.22
N ASP A 542 1.08 -0.57 17.95
CA ASP A 542 -0.06 -1.45 17.68
C ASP A 542 -0.80 -1.73 19.01
N PRO A 543 -1.51 -0.74 19.57
CA PRO A 543 -2.16 -0.90 20.86
C PRO A 543 -3.36 -1.84 20.78
N ILE A 544 -3.82 -2.29 21.93
CA ILE A 544 -5.13 -2.96 22.03
C ILE A 544 -6.25 -1.96 21.72
N ILE A 545 -7.14 -2.32 20.79
CA ILE A 545 -8.27 -1.45 20.41
C ILE A 545 -9.57 -2.25 20.54
N PRO A 546 -10.37 -2.03 21.60
CA PRO A 546 -11.72 -2.55 21.67
C PRO A 546 -12.65 -1.77 20.73
N SER A 547 -13.54 -2.45 20.07
CA SER A 547 -14.57 -1.84 19.24
C SER A 547 -15.91 -2.55 19.42
N PHE A 548 -16.97 -1.80 19.17
CA PHE A 548 -18.33 -2.27 19.31
C PHE A 548 -19.14 -1.91 18.06
N SER A 549 -19.92 -2.84 17.56
CA SER A 549 -20.83 -2.55 16.46
C SER A 549 -22.24 -3.13 16.70
N TYR A 550 -23.21 -2.44 16.13
CA TYR A 550 -24.60 -2.88 16.15
C TYR A 550 -25.17 -2.88 14.73
N THR A 551 -25.70 -4.01 14.31
CA THR A 551 -26.29 -4.17 12.98
C THR A 551 -27.74 -4.60 13.10
N ILE A 552 -28.60 -3.97 12.30
CA ILE A 552 -30.01 -4.37 12.13
C ILE A 552 -30.21 -4.79 10.67
N LYS A 553 -30.81 -5.97 10.46
CA LYS A 553 -31.28 -6.45 9.16
C LYS A 553 -32.81 -6.52 9.18
N PHE A 554 -33.44 -5.88 8.21
CA PHE A 554 -34.88 -5.77 8.08
C PHE A 554 -35.45 -6.80 7.11
#